data_8ad47e8f59da48e403bcc77f32a303f3
#
_entry.id   8ad47e8f59da48e403bcc77f32a303f3
#
_cell.length_a   1.000
_cell.length_b   1.000
_cell.length_c   1.000
_cell.angle_alpha   90.00
_cell.angle_beta   90.00
_cell.angle_gamma   90.00
#
_symmetry.space_group_name_H-M   'P 1'
#
loop_
_entity.id
_entity.type
_entity.pdbx_description
1 polymer ?
#
loop_
_entity_poly.entity_id
_entity_poly.type
_entity_poly.pdbx_seq_one_letter_code
_entity_poly.pdbx_strand_id
1 'polypeptide(L)'
;MRVAVVGSRGLKVEHLENYLPEGGTEIVSGGARGVDTCAREYALSHGLKLTEFLPEYDKYGRSAPLKRNITIIENADLVLAFWDGVSHGTKFVIKQCKSRSIPVKVFVRSHSG
;
A
#
# COMPACT_ATOMS: atom_id res chain seq x y z
N MET A 1 -12.30 0.78 -9.84
CA MET A 1 -11.40 -0.26 -9.32
C MET A 1 -10.77 0.20 -8.02
N ARG A 2 -10.47 -0.72 -7.16
CA ARG A 2 -9.77 -0.46 -5.90
C ARG A 2 -8.28 -0.64 -6.09
N VAL A 3 -7.51 0.38 -5.74
CA VAL A 3 -6.05 0.35 -5.89
C VAL A 3 -5.43 0.42 -4.50
N ALA A 4 -4.71 -0.62 -4.12
CA ALA A 4 -3.95 -0.61 -2.88
C ALA A 4 -2.63 0.11 -3.11
N VAL A 5 -2.28 1.00 -2.21
CA VAL A 5 -0.99 1.70 -2.22
C VAL A 5 -0.27 1.31 -0.94
N VAL A 6 0.81 0.58 -1.10
CA VAL A 6 1.62 0.11 0.02
C VAL A 6 3.07 0.52 -0.18
N GLY A 7 3.82 0.60 0.90
CA GLY A 7 5.23 0.93 0.75
C GLY A 7 5.96 1.08 2.05
N SER A 8 7.26 1.32 1.91
CA SER A 8 8.18 1.47 3.01
C SER A 8 7.92 2.77 3.78
N ARG A 9 8.04 2.72 5.10
CA ARG A 9 7.72 3.86 5.98
C ARG A 9 8.62 5.05 5.78
N GLY A 10 9.84 4.83 5.29
CA GLY A 10 10.78 5.91 5.04
C GLY A 10 10.68 6.55 3.67
N LEU A 11 9.77 6.08 2.83
CA LEU A 11 9.60 6.61 1.48
C LEU A 11 8.46 7.61 1.43
N LYS A 12 8.60 8.59 0.53
CA LYS A 12 7.53 9.51 0.14
C LYS A 12 7.29 9.35 -1.34
N VAL A 13 6.04 9.41 -1.75
CA VAL A 13 5.65 9.34 -3.16
C VAL A 13 4.93 10.62 -3.53
N GLU A 14 5.52 11.37 -4.42
CA GLU A 14 4.90 12.56 -4.99
C GLU A 14 4.25 12.21 -6.31
N HIS A 15 3.23 12.94 -6.68
CA HIS A 15 2.54 12.76 -7.97
C HIS A 15 2.02 11.34 -8.15
N LEU A 16 1.25 10.87 -7.17
CA LEU A 16 0.68 9.52 -7.20
C LEU A 16 -0.19 9.29 -8.44
N GLU A 17 -0.72 10.36 -9.03
CA GLU A 17 -1.48 10.31 -10.28
C GLU A 17 -0.70 9.67 -11.43
N ASN A 18 0.63 9.74 -11.39
CA ASN A 18 1.46 9.14 -12.45
C ASN A 18 1.48 7.62 -12.39
N TYR A 19 1.06 7.04 -11.28
CA TYR A 19 1.09 5.59 -11.04
C TYR A 19 -0.30 4.97 -11.06
N LEU A 20 -1.33 5.76 -10.80
CA LEU A 20 -2.69 5.24 -10.72
C LEU A 20 -3.26 4.98 -12.12
N PRO A 21 -3.97 3.85 -12.30
CA PRO A 21 -4.63 3.59 -13.57
C PRO A 21 -5.89 4.47 -13.72
N GLU A 22 -6.32 4.66 -14.96
CA GLU A 22 -7.64 5.23 -15.21
C GLU A 22 -8.69 4.29 -14.59
N GLY A 23 -9.72 4.83 -13.99
CA GLY A 23 -10.73 4.02 -13.31
C GLY A 23 -10.37 3.65 -11.89
N GLY A 24 -9.23 4.11 -11.38
CA GLY A 24 -8.94 3.99 -9.95
C GLY A 24 -9.82 4.96 -9.17
N THR A 25 -10.86 4.44 -8.52
CA THR A 25 -11.85 5.25 -7.81
C THR A 25 -11.74 5.16 -6.31
N GLU A 26 -10.99 4.19 -5.82
CA GLU A 26 -10.81 3.97 -4.39
C GLU A 26 -9.36 3.61 -4.09
N ILE A 27 -8.81 4.23 -3.04
CA ILE A 27 -7.49 3.90 -2.51
C ILE A 27 -7.65 3.03 -1.27
N VAL A 28 -6.92 1.94 -1.21
CA VAL A 28 -6.86 1.04 -0.05
C VAL A 28 -5.47 1.14 0.55
N SER A 29 -5.36 1.36 1.84
CA SER A 29 -4.08 1.60 2.50
C SER A 29 -4.09 1.08 3.93
N GLY A 30 -2.93 1.07 4.57
CA GLY A 30 -2.77 0.59 5.94
C GLY A 30 -2.75 1.69 7.00
N GLY A 31 -2.80 2.95 6.61
CA GLY A 31 -2.80 4.06 7.56
C GLY A 31 -1.49 4.27 8.31
N ALA A 32 -0.38 3.73 7.80
CA ALA A 32 0.94 3.90 8.41
C ALA A 32 1.61 5.22 7.96
N ARG A 33 2.87 5.39 8.33
CA ARG A 33 3.67 6.54 7.89
C ARG A 33 4.22 6.32 6.49
N GLY A 34 4.80 7.36 5.91
CA GLY A 34 5.47 7.28 4.62
C GLY A 34 4.50 7.18 3.48
N VAL A 35 4.61 6.11 2.69
CA VAL A 35 3.79 5.92 1.49
C VAL A 35 2.29 5.91 1.82
N ASP A 36 1.89 5.30 2.94
CA ASP A 36 0.49 5.27 3.33
C ASP A 36 -0.07 6.67 3.61
N THR A 37 0.73 7.55 4.20
CA THR A 37 0.34 8.95 4.41
C THR A 37 0.16 9.68 3.09
N CYS A 38 1.06 9.46 2.14
CA CYS A 38 0.95 10.04 0.79
C CYS A 38 -0.33 9.59 0.10
N ALA A 39 -0.68 8.32 0.23
CA ALA A 39 -1.91 7.77 -0.34
C ALA A 39 -3.16 8.41 0.25
N ARG A 40 -3.17 8.60 1.57
CA ARG A 40 -4.28 9.29 2.26
C ARG A 40 -4.45 10.72 1.76
N GLU A 41 -3.36 11.47 1.75
CA GLU A 41 -3.41 12.87 1.32
C GLU A 41 -3.88 12.99 -0.12
N TYR A 42 -3.41 12.10 -0.99
CA TYR A 42 -3.83 12.09 -2.37
C TYR A 42 -5.32 11.79 -2.51
N ALA A 43 -5.81 10.77 -1.83
CA ALA A 43 -7.22 10.39 -1.90
C ALA A 43 -8.12 11.53 -1.42
N LEU A 44 -7.77 12.17 -0.31
CA LEU A 44 -8.56 13.26 0.24
C LEU A 44 -8.55 14.49 -0.66
N SER A 45 -7.40 14.82 -1.25
CA SER A 45 -7.30 16.01 -2.11
C SER A 45 -7.95 15.82 -3.48
N HIS A 46 -8.12 14.58 -3.93
CA HIS A 46 -8.71 14.29 -5.25
C HIS A 46 -10.12 13.71 -5.18
N GLY A 47 -10.71 13.71 -3.98
CA GLY A 47 -12.09 13.22 -3.81
C GLY A 47 -12.27 11.73 -4.05
N LEU A 48 -11.22 10.95 -3.88
CA LEU A 48 -11.30 9.50 -4.02
C LEU A 48 -11.74 8.87 -2.70
N LYS A 49 -12.43 7.73 -2.80
CA LYS A 49 -12.76 6.97 -1.60
C LYS A 49 -11.47 6.41 -0.99
N LEU A 50 -11.35 6.51 0.33
CA LEU A 50 -10.20 5.99 1.05
C LEU A 50 -10.67 4.93 2.04
N THR A 51 -10.07 3.73 1.96
CA THR A 51 -10.29 2.67 2.93
C THR A 51 -8.95 2.32 3.58
N GLU A 52 -8.87 2.45 4.89
CA GLU A 52 -7.66 2.14 5.64
C GLU A 52 -7.92 0.95 6.57
N PHE A 53 -7.04 -0.05 6.50
CA PHE A 53 -7.07 -1.21 7.39
C PHE A 53 -5.93 -1.07 8.39
N LEU A 54 -6.28 -0.80 9.64
CA LEU A 54 -5.29 -0.65 10.70
C LEU A 54 -4.93 -2.01 11.29
N PRO A 55 -3.69 -2.18 11.78
CA PRO A 55 -3.33 -3.46 12.40
C PRO A 55 -4.06 -3.64 13.73
N GLU A 56 -4.62 -4.85 13.90
CA GLU A 56 -5.37 -5.20 15.11
C GLU A 56 -4.44 -5.90 16.11
N TYR A 57 -3.63 -5.13 16.83
CA TYR A 57 -2.65 -5.66 17.76
C TYR A 57 -3.29 -6.48 18.89
N ASP A 58 -4.46 -6.08 19.35
CA ASP A 58 -5.16 -6.80 20.42
C ASP A 58 -5.54 -8.21 20.01
N LYS A 59 -5.79 -8.42 18.72
CA LYS A 59 -6.23 -9.72 18.19
C LYS A 59 -5.05 -10.58 17.71
N TYR A 60 -4.06 -9.98 17.08
CA TYR A 60 -3.00 -10.72 16.41
C TYR A 60 -1.60 -10.46 16.97
N GLY A 61 -1.45 -9.56 17.95
CA GLY A 61 -0.16 -9.24 18.53
C GLY A 61 0.85 -8.78 17.48
N ARG A 62 2.03 -9.39 17.50
CA ARG A 62 3.12 -8.99 16.58
C ARG A 62 2.83 -9.26 15.11
N SER A 63 1.93 -10.20 14.82
CA SER A 63 1.58 -10.52 13.44
C SER A 63 0.52 -9.58 12.86
N ALA A 64 0.00 -8.65 13.64
CA ALA A 64 -1.06 -7.74 13.21
C ALA A 64 -0.73 -6.97 11.93
N PRO A 65 0.47 -6.38 11.75
CA PRO A 65 0.79 -5.70 10.50
C PRO A 65 0.76 -6.62 9.28
N LEU A 66 1.21 -7.86 9.42
CA LEU A 66 1.19 -8.81 8.31
C LEU A 66 -0.23 -9.26 7.98
N LYS A 67 -1.05 -9.49 9.00
CA LYS A 67 -2.47 -9.83 8.80
C LYS A 67 -3.20 -8.68 8.11
N ARG A 68 -2.96 -7.44 8.54
CA ARG A 68 -3.51 -6.25 7.93
C ARG A 68 -3.12 -6.14 6.45
N ASN A 69 -1.86 -6.43 6.14
CA ASN A 69 -1.37 -6.36 4.76
C ASN A 69 -2.08 -7.37 3.85
N ILE A 70 -2.35 -8.57 4.36
CA ILE A 70 -3.14 -9.57 3.61
C ILE A 70 -4.55 -9.05 3.35
N THR A 71 -5.18 -8.44 4.34
CA THR A 71 -6.51 -7.85 4.17
C THR A 71 -6.51 -6.77 3.08
N ILE A 72 -5.48 -5.93 3.05
CA ILE A 72 -5.35 -4.89 2.03
C ILE A 72 -5.34 -5.49 0.63
N ILE A 73 -4.46 -6.47 0.38
CA ILE A 73 -4.32 -7.02 -0.97
C ILE A 73 -5.53 -7.82 -1.40
N GLU A 74 -6.21 -8.48 -0.47
CA GLU A 74 -7.44 -9.21 -0.77
C GLU A 74 -8.59 -8.29 -1.15
N ASN A 75 -8.52 -7.02 -0.78
CA ASN A 75 -9.54 -6.03 -1.08
C ASN A 75 -9.14 -5.09 -2.23
N ALA A 76 -8.11 -5.44 -2.99
CA ALA A 76 -7.63 -4.60 -4.08
C ALA A 76 -7.69 -5.32 -5.42
N ASP A 77 -7.97 -4.55 -6.46
CA ASP A 77 -7.91 -5.02 -7.85
C ASP A 77 -6.49 -4.88 -8.41
N LEU A 78 -5.74 -3.94 -7.88
CA LEU A 78 -4.34 -3.69 -8.27
C LEU A 78 -3.59 -3.21 -7.04
N VAL A 79 -2.36 -3.65 -6.87
CA VAL A 79 -1.48 -3.22 -5.79
C VAL A 79 -0.31 -2.44 -6.37
N LEU A 80 -0.08 -1.24 -5.87
CA LEU A 80 1.11 -0.44 -6.17
C LEU A 80 2.03 -0.52 -4.94
N ALA A 81 3.20 -1.12 -5.12
CA ALA A 81 4.14 -1.31 -4.01
C ALA A 81 5.38 -0.45 -4.23
N PHE A 82 5.61 0.50 -3.34
CA PHE A 82 6.76 1.38 -3.35
C PHE A 82 7.76 0.88 -2.31
N TRP A 83 8.84 0.28 -2.78
CA TRP A 83 9.76 -0.47 -1.94
C TRP A 83 11.15 0.14 -1.93
N ASP A 84 11.77 0.20 -0.77
CA ASP A 84 13.14 0.70 -0.62
C ASP A 84 14.21 -0.39 -0.90
N GLY A 85 13.78 -1.60 -1.24
CA GLY A 85 14.68 -2.70 -1.53
C GLY A 85 15.07 -3.52 -0.29
N VAL A 86 14.73 -3.07 0.91
CA VAL A 86 15.14 -3.73 2.15
C VAL A 86 14.01 -4.00 3.13
N SER A 87 12.93 -3.23 3.09
CA SER A 87 11.83 -3.36 4.06
C SER A 87 11.12 -4.71 3.92
N HIS A 88 11.00 -5.42 5.04
CA HIS A 88 10.40 -6.75 5.07
C HIS A 88 8.89 -6.75 4.86
N GLY A 89 8.19 -5.75 5.38
CA GLY A 89 6.74 -5.65 5.23
C GLY A 89 6.32 -5.51 3.79
N THR A 90 6.98 -4.63 3.04
CA THR A 90 6.68 -4.44 1.62
C THR A 90 7.07 -5.66 0.80
N LYS A 91 8.22 -6.27 1.11
CA LYS A 91 8.64 -7.51 0.47
C LYS A 91 7.61 -8.63 0.66
N PHE A 92 7.07 -8.73 1.87
CA PHE A 92 6.03 -9.70 2.19
C PHE A 92 4.79 -9.47 1.31
N VAL A 93 4.33 -8.23 1.17
CA VAL A 93 3.18 -7.89 0.33
C VAL A 93 3.43 -8.30 -1.12
N ILE A 94 4.61 -7.99 -1.66
CA ILE A 94 4.95 -8.33 -3.04
C ILE A 94 4.89 -9.85 -3.24
N LYS A 95 5.46 -10.61 -2.32
CA LYS A 95 5.46 -12.08 -2.40
C LYS A 95 4.04 -12.64 -2.30
N GLN A 96 3.21 -12.09 -1.42
CA GLN A 96 1.83 -12.55 -1.26
C GLN A 96 1.00 -12.26 -2.52
N CYS A 97 1.19 -11.11 -3.13
CA CYS A 97 0.50 -10.78 -4.38
C CYS A 97 0.86 -11.79 -5.47
N LYS A 98 2.14 -12.08 -5.63
CA LYS A 98 2.61 -13.03 -6.65
C LYS A 98 2.07 -14.42 -6.41
N SER A 99 2.09 -14.89 -5.17
CA SER A 99 1.60 -16.21 -4.82
C SER A 99 0.08 -16.35 -4.99
N ARG A 100 -0.67 -15.28 -4.86
CA ARG A 100 -2.14 -15.26 -4.96
C ARG A 100 -2.64 -14.79 -6.33
N SER A 101 -1.74 -14.51 -7.25
CA SER A 101 -2.07 -13.98 -8.60
C SER A 101 -2.82 -12.66 -8.53
N ILE A 102 -2.49 -11.81 -7.55
CA ILE A 102 -3.03 -10.46 -7.43
C ILE A 102 -2.12 -9.52 -8.22
N PRO A 103 -2.65 -8.73 -9.15
CA PRO A 103 -1.82 -7.80 -9.92
C PRO A 103 -1.06 -6.84 -9.01
N VAL A 104 0.26 -6.77 -9.20
CA VAL A 104 1.11 -5.89 -8.40
C VAL A 104 2.15 -5.23 -9.30
N LYS A 105 2.31 -3.92 -9.13
CA LYS A 105 3.40 -3.15 -9.76
C LYS A 105 4.35 -2.72 -8.67
N VAL A 106 5.63 -3.03 -8.85
CA VAL A 106 6.67 -2.75 -7.86
C VAL A 106 7.53 -1.60 -8.36
N PHE A 107 7.66 -0.58 -7.53
CA PHE A 107 8.50 0.58 -7.80
C PHE A 107 9.58 0.65 -6.72
N VAL A 108 10.82 0.32 -7.10
CA VAL A 108 11.94 0.36 -6.17
C VAL A 108 12.47 1.80 -6.10
N ARG A 109 12.59 2.33 -4.88
CA ARG A 109 13.07 3.68 -4.61
C ARG A 109 14.12 3.63 -3.51
N SER A 110 15.22 4.34 -3.72
CA SER A 110 16.18 4.50 -2.63
C SER A 110 15.70 5.62 -1.71
N HIS A 111 16.08 5.52 -0.43
CA HIS A 111 15.90 6.65 0.46
C HIS A 111 16.73 7.80 -0.07
N SER A 112 16.09 8.92 -0.34
CA SER A 112 16.82 10.11 -0.72
C SER A 112 17.57 10.61 0.50
N GLY A 113 18.84 10.47 0.45
CA GLY A 113 19.73 11.02 1.44
C GLY A 113 19.61 12.52 1.50
#